data_cdd33e135a8749842928ac126f416f26
#
_entry.id   cdd33e135a8749842928ac126f416f26
#
_cell.length_a   1.000
_cell.length_b   1.000
_cell.length_c   1.000
_cell.angle_alpha   90.00
_cell.angle_beta   90.00
_cell.angle_gamma   90.00
#
_symmetry.space_group_name_H-M   'P 1'
#
loop_
_entity.id
_entity.type
_entity.pdbx_description
1 polymer ?
#
loop_
_entity_poly.entity_id
_entity_poly.type
_entity_poly.pdbx_seq_one_letter_code
_entity_poly.pdbx_strand_id
1 'polypeptide(L)'
;MTNKELKKVLEGIQYIPNENERDEITQIILKAANDSITLKKLKRMTATVGKGESSDPEQIGASGFIKFSKKEIEKMPEKYQKIFIIDDKMVSFRFHNGSYHARYRRKGYNIEVCAKSFELMKNKFIDRLNKIERERALNQFPTFGEFLNDWLTVKKRTVKESTYKSYVGLCEYNLLPRFGDKPLNAITRKDVQDFVFELTDAGKNRTAHKAVQLMTAMFNVAMEDYPNLRSPMTKIVLTHYEAKKGSALSKAEERELIDYCKANPNYQGNAAILVLLYTGMRVGELASMRQEGEYIYCESEKIRLGRKQVIRQIPISPMLKRVLPMIDFDVVKATKKSTVRDALKRVFPERHVHEFRYTFITRAKECGVNPEVVMLWAGHESDSDVKTSKVDRGYTTYSEEYLLGEVHKIEYDL
;
A
#
# COMPACT_ATOMS: atom_id res chain seq x y z
N MET A 1 -39.98 -9.13 -25.08
CA MET A 1 -40.79 -9.94 -24.15
C MET A 1 -41.94 -9.10 -23.66
N THR A 2 -43.15 -9.58 -23.72
CA THR A 2 -44.27 -8.87 -23.15
C THR A 2 -44.26 -9.00 -21.63
N ASN A 3 -44.80 -8.01 -20.89
CA ASN A 3 -44.89 -8.06 -19.43
C ASN A 3 -45.56 -9.35 -18.92
N LYS A 4 -46.43 -9.96 -19.72
CA LYS A 4 -47.15 -11.21 -19.41
C LYS A 4 -46.21 -12.46 -19.52
N GLU A 5 -45.25 -12.43 -20.44
CA GLU A 5 -44.25 -13.50 -20.58
C GLU A 5 -43.16 -13.41 -19.51
N LEU A 6 -42.77 -12.19 -19.13
CA LEU A 6 -41.83 -11.94 -18.02
C LEU A 6 -42.41 -12.43 -16.69
N LYS A 7 -43.72 -12.16 -16.43
CA LYS A 7 -44.37 -12.59 -15.22
C LYS A 7 -44.46 -14.12 -15.09
N LYS A 8 -44.76 -14.83 -16.20
CA LYS A 8 -44.75 -16.31 -16.23
C LYS A 8 -43.39 -16.93 -15.99
N VAL A 9 -42.31 -16.29 -16.47
CA VAL A 9 -40.97 -16.80 -16.28
C VAL A 9 -40.49 -16.53 -14.84
N LEU A 10 -40.85 -15.39 -14.26
CA LEU A 10 -40.55 -15.08 -12.84
C LEU A 10 -41.33 -15.98 -11.87
N GLU A 11 -42.59 -16.33 -12.20
CA GLU A 11 -43.38 -17.28 -11.42
C GLU A 11 -42.76 -18.70 -11.46
N GLY A 12 -42.14 -19.11 -12.58
CA GLY A 12 -41.44 -20.38 -12.69
C GLY A 12 -40.15 -20.48 -11.84
N ILE A 13 -39.52 -19.36 -11.55
CA ILE A 13 -38.27 -19.31 -10.77
C ILE A 13 -38.53 -19.57 -9.28
N GLN A 14 -39.73 -19.29 -8.78
CA GLN A 14 -40.08 -19.52 -7.36
C GLN A 14 -40.02 -21.00 -6.96
N TYR A 15 -39.99 -21.93 -7.92
CA TYR A 15 -39.92 -23.38 -7.70
C TYR A 15 -38.49 -23.92 -7.72
N ILE A 16 -37.47 -23.08 -7.88
CA ILE A 16 -36.06 -23.49 -7.81
C ILE A 16 -35.64 -23.54 -6.32
N PRO A 17 -35.22 -24.71 -5.79
CA PRO A 17 -34.96 -24.88 -4.36
C PRO A 17 -33.77 -24.08 -3.83
N ASN A 18 -32.83 -23.68 -4.69
CA ASN A 18 -31.59 -22.99 -4.31
C ASN A 18 -31.73 -21.47 -4.47
N GLU A 19 -31.60 -20.74 -3.37
CA GLU A 19 -31.78 -19.28 -3.32
C GLU A 19 -30.73 -18.52 -4.17
N ASN A 20 -29.48 -18.97 -4.17
CA ASN A 20 -28.43 -18.37 -4.99
C ASN A 20 -28.65 -18.60 -6.49
N GLU A 21 -29.17 -19.75 -6.89
CA GLU A 21 -29.54 -20.01 -8.29
C GLU A 21 -30.76 -19.18 -8.72
N ARG A 22 -31.71 -18.93 -7.83
CA ARG A 22 -32.85 -18.04 -8.09
C ARG A 22 -32.37 -16.62 -8.38
N ASP A 23 -31.46 -16.08 -7.58
CA ASP A 23 -30.92 -14.73 -7.73
C ASP A 23 -30.11 -14.59 -9.00
N GLU A 24 -29.27 -15.55 -9.32
CA GLU A 24 -28.45 -15.56 -10.53
C GLU A 24 -29.32 -15.63 -11.80
N ILE A 25 -30.35 -16.48 -11.83
CA ILE A 25 -31.30 -16.60 -12.91
C ILE A 25 -32.19 -15.34 -13.01
N THR A 26 -32.58 -14.75 -11.91
CA THR A 26 -33.33 -13.49 -11.89
C THR A 26 -32.51 -12.34 -12.48
N GLN A 27 -31.23 -12.22 -12.15
CA GLN A 27 -30.31 -11.23 -12.71
C GLN A 27 -30.09 -11.44 -14.23
N ILE A 28 -29.97 -12.69 -14.68
CA ILE A 28 -29.83 -13.03 -16.09
C ILE A 28 -31.10 -12.67 -16.86
N ILE A 29 -32.27 -12.89 -16.28
CA ILE A 29 -33.56 -12.59 -16.93
C ILE A 29 -33.82 -11.08 -16.99
N LEU A 30 -33.48 -10.32 -15.94
CA LEU A 30 -33.56 -8.88 -15.93
C LEU A 30 -32.60 -8.26 -16.95
N LYS A 31 -31.40 -8.82 -17.09
CA LYS A 31 -30.43 -8.40 -18.11
C LYS A 31 -30.88 -8.76 -19.54
N ALA A 32 -31.51 -9.92 -19.70
CA ALA A 32 -32.07 -10.38 -20.99
C ALA A 32 -33.35 -9.64 -21.39
N ALA A 33 -34.10 -9.07 -20.46
CA ALA A 33 -35.28 -8.24 -20.76
C ALA A 33 -34.89 -6.93 -21.48
N ASN A 34 -33.63 -6.49 -21.28
CA ASN A 34 -33.09 -5.29 -21.94
C ASN A 34 -32.35 -5.60 -23.26
N ASP A 35 -32.09 -6.88 -23.58
CA ASP A 35 -31.26 -7.25 -24.73
C ASP A 35 -31.93 -8.37 -25.57
N SER A 36 -32.47 -8.02 -26.75
CA SER A 36 -33.27 -8.95 -27.59
C SER A 36 -32.49 -10.16 -28.14
N ILE A 37 -31.16 -10.11 -28.10
CA ILE A 37 -30.27 -11.19 -28.60
C ILE A 37 -30.15 -12.31 -27.57
N THR A 38 -30.20 -11.97 -26.27
CA THR A 38 -30.07 -12.91 -25.15
C THR A 38 -31.32 -13.76 -24.97
N LEU A 39 -32.47 -13.26 -25.36
CA LEU A 39 -33.76 -13.97 -25.27
C LEU A 39 -33.85 -15.24 -26.13
N LYS A 40 -33.24 -15.21 -27.34
CA LYS A 40 -33.16 -16.38 -28.22
C LYS A 40 -32.26 -17.48 -27.60
N LYS A 41 -31.24 -17.08 -26.86
CA LYS A 41 -30.32 -17.99 -26.18
C LYS A 41 -30.96 -18.61 -24.94
N LEU A 42 -31.74 -17.81 -24.18
CA LEU A 42 -32.50 -18.30 -23.03
C LEU A 42 -33.62 -19.27 -23.43
N LYS A 43 -34.37 -18.97 -24.48
CA LYS A 43 -35.40 -19.90 -24.98
C LYS A 43 -34.81 -21.26 -25.45
N ARG A 44 -33.58 -21.30 -25.94
CA ARG A 44 -32.88 -22.55 -26.23
C ARG A 44 -32.45 -23.30 -24.98
N MET A 45 -32.03 -22.58 -23.93
CA MET A 45 -31.60 -23.22 -22.67
C MET A 45 -32.79 -23.75 -21.86
N THR A 46 -33.93 -23.05 -21.81
CA THR A 46 -35.13 -23.50 -21.11
C THR A 46 -35.88 -24.61 -21.89
N ALA A 47 -35.76 -24.67 -23.22
CA ALA A 47 -36.35 -25.74 -24.01
C ALA A 47 -35.59 -27.07 -23.88
N THR A 48 -34.30 -27.04 -23.49
CA THR A 48 -33.48 -28.24 -23.25
C THR A 48 -33.70 -28.82 -21.85
N VAL A 49 -34.26 -28.05 -20.88
CA VAL A 49 -34.55 -28.57 -19.54
C VAL A 49 -35.85 -29.37 -19.46
N GLY A 50 -36.72 -29.27 -20.50
CA GLY A 50 -38.04 -29.89 -20.55
C GLY A 50 -38.20 -31.15 -21.41
N LYS A 51 -37.15 -31.57 -22.11
CA LYS A 51 -37.18 -32.85 -22.87
C LYS A 51 -35.93 -33.64 -22.53
N GLY A 52 -36.01 -34.42 -21.42
CA GLY A 52 -35.08 -35.49 -21.16
C GLY A 52 -35.27 -36.59 -22.22
N GLU A 53 -34.38 -36.65 -23.19
CA GLU A 53 -34.07 -37.94 -23.78
C GLU A 53 -33.25 -38.69 -22.78
N SER A 54 -33.89 -39.70 -22.15
CA SER A 54 -33.24 -40.72 -21.32
C SER A 54 -32.32 -41.54 -22.20
N SER A 55 -31.09 -41.16 -22.32
CA SER A 55 -30.04 -42.10 -22.69
C SER A 55 -29.45 -42.69 -21.41
N ASP A 56 -30.28 -43.43 -20.64
CA ASP A 56 -29.78 -44.44 -19.76
C ASP A 56 -29.09 -45.51 -20.61
N PRO A 57 -27.85 -45.87 -20.32
CA PRO A 57 -27.20 -46.96 -21.04
C PRO A 57 -27.96 -48.24 -20.71
N GLU A 58 -28.79 -48.72 -21.69
CA GLU A 58 -29.38 -50.04 -21.63
C GLU A 58 -28.26 -51.10 -21.49
N GLN A 59 -28.42 -51.97 -20.52
CA GLN A 59 -27.61 -53.16 -20.24
C GLN A 59 -26.31 -52.93 -19.45
N ILE A 60 -26.48 -52.88 -18.15
CA ILE A 60 -25.40 -53.20 -17.24
C ILE A 60 -25.86 -54.37 -16.37
N GLY A 61 -25.26 -55.54 -16.57
CA GLY A 61 -25.41 -56.67 -15.71
C GLY A 61 -24.97 -56.35 -14.26
N ALA A 62 -25.41 -57.12 -13.32
CA ALA A 62 -25.52 -56.87 -11.86
C ALA A 62 -24.31 -56.32 -11.08
N SER A 63 -23.23 -55.96 -11.64
CA SER A 63 -22.17 -55.04 -11.10
C SER A 63 -21.08 -54.84 -12.14
N GLY A 64 -20.89 -53.61 -12.65
CA GLY A 64 -19.87 -53.33 -13.68
C GLY A 64 -19.36 -51.91 -13.69
N PHE A 65 -18.13 -51.72 -14.18
CA PHE A 65 -17.60 -50.44 -14.54
C PHE A 65 -18.22 -49.95 -15.83
N ILE A 66 -18.75 -48.74 -15.84
CA ILE A 66 -19.24 -48.09 -17.06
C ILE A 66 -18.04 -47.48 -17.74
N LYS A 67 -17.77 -47.91 -18.99
CA LYS A 67 -16.71 -47.34 -19.84
C LYS A 67 -17.35 -46.68 -21.04
N PHE A 68 -17.04 -45.43 -21.25
CA PHE A 68 -17.43 -44.69 -22.42
C PHE A 68 -16.23 -44.62 -23.39
N SER A 69 -16.48 -44.81 -24.69
CA SER A 69 -15.46 -44.57 -25.70
C SER A 69 -15.18 -43.07 -25.83
N LYS A 70 -13.98 -42.71 -26.29
CA LYS A 70 -13.61 -41.31 -26.55
C LYS A 70 -14.61 -40.60 -27.47
N LYS A 71 -15.11 -41.32 -28.52
CA LYS A 71 -16.13 -40.78 -29.44
C LYS A 71 -17.49 -40.53 -28.78
N GLU A 72 -17.88 -41.31 -27.79
CA GLU A 72 -19.12 -41.11 -27.04
C GLU A 72 -18.97 -39.91 -26.08
N ILE A 73 -17.80 -39.74 -25.45
CA ILE A 73 -17.51 -38.61 -24.58
C ILE A 73 -17.50 -37.29 -25.38
N GLU A 74 -16.90 -37.29 -26.57
CA GLU A 74 -16.84 -36.12 -27.45
C GLU A 74 -18.22 -35.66 -27.96
N LYS A 75 -19.21 -36.55 -28.02
CA LYS A 75 -20.60 -36.24 -28.41
C LYS A 75 -21.41 -35.69 -27.21
N MET A 76 -20.90 -35.75 -25.99
CA MET A 76 -21.60 -35.25 -24.82
C MET A 76 -21.49 -33.73 -24.71
N PRO A 77 -22.46 -33.04 -24.07
CA PRO A 77 -22.32 -31.63 -23.72
C PRO A 77 -21.02 -31.36 -22.97
N GLU A 78 -20.37 -30.24 -23.26
CA GLU A 78 -19.03 -29.86 -22.71
C GLU A 78 -18.95 -29.97 -21.19
N LYS A 79 -20.02 -29.57 -20.47
CA LYS A 79 -20.11 -29.70 -19.01
C LYS A 79 -19.97 -31.15 -18.52
N TYR A 80 -20.36 -32.15 -19.34
CA TYR A 80 -20.26 -33.56 -19.01
C TYR A 80 -18.94 -34.20 -19.44
N GLN A 81 -18.28 -33.64 -20.48
CA GLN A 81 -16.96 -34.11 -20.88
C GLN A 81 -15.94 -34.00 -19.75
N LYS A 82 -15.99 -32.91 -18.97
CA LYS A 82 -15.13 -32.72 -17.80
C LYS A 82 -15.29 -33.77 -16.70
N ILE A 83 -16.44 -34.47 -16.64
CA ILE A 83 -16.65 -35.55 -15.66
C ILE A 83 -15.87 -36.79 -16.03
N PHE A 84 -15.74 -37.05 -17.31
CA PHE A 84 -15.16 -38.29 -17.80
C PHE A 84 -13.65 -38.22 -17.90
N ILE A 85 -13.09 -37.05 -18.10
CA ILE A 85 -11.64 -36.81 -18.21
C ILE A 85 -11.24 -35.64 -17.34
N ILE A 86 -10.50 -35.92 -16.28
CA ILE A 86 -9.87 -34.92 -15.40
C ILE A 86 -8.36 -35.14 -15.48
N ASP A 87 -7.58 -34.12 -15.79
CA ASP A 87 -6.12 -34.21 -15.97
C ASP A 87 -5.72 -35.36 -16.91
N ASP A 88 -6.36 -35.46 -18.07
CA ASP A 88 -6.16 -36.52 -19.11
C ASP A 88 -6.43 -37.97 -18.62
N LYS A 89 -7.12 -38.14 -17.51
CA LYS A 89 -7.45 -39.43 -16.96
C LYS A 89 -8.95 -39.62 -16.75
N MET A 90 -9.44 -40.78 -17.15
CA MET A 90 -10.86 -41.11 -16.99
C MET A 90 -11.28 -41.29 -15.56
N VAL A 91 -12.46 -40.75 -15.24
CA VAL A 91 -13.15 -40.96 -13.96
C VAL A 91 -13.77 -42.38 -13.98
N SER A 92 -13.67 -43.08 -12.84
CA SER A 92 -14.28 -44.38 -12.70
C SER A 92 -15.76 -44.30 -12.34
N PHE A 93 -16.61 -44.88 -13.13
CA PHE A 93 -18.04 -45.04 -12.89
C PHE A 93 -18.38 -46.50 -12.60
N ARG A 94 -19.31 -46.73 -11.67
CA ARG A 94 -19.75 -48.06 -11.30
C ARG A 94 -21.24 -48.04 -10.99
N PHE A 95 -21.97 -49.04 -11.47
CA PHE A 95 -23.33 -49.33 -11.02
C PHE A 95 -23.28 -50.48 -10.00
N HIS A 96 -23.82 -50.25 -8.80
CA HIS A 96 -23.86 -51.27 -7.77
C HIS A 96 -25.03 -51.00 -6.79
N ASN A 97 -25.72 -52.05 -6.39
CA ASN A 97 -26.88 -51.97 -5.48
C ASN A 97 -27.92 -50.93 -5.87
N GLY A 98 -28.28 -50.87 -7.16
CA GLY A 98 -29.31 -49.96 -7.69
C GLY A 98 -28.90 -48.51 -7.70
N SER A 99 -27.63 -48.20 -7.60
CA SER A 99 -27.12 -46.83 -7.63
C SER A 99 -25.88 -46.68 -8.52
N TYR A 100 -25.75 -45.50 -9.13
CA TYR A 100 -24.56 -45.09 -9.91
C TYR A 100 -23.57 -44.42 -8.96
N HIS A 101 -22.31 -44.80 -9.03
CA HIS A 101 -21.21 -44.30 -8.22
C HIS A 101 -20.14 -43.71 -9.16
N ALA A 102 -19.63 -42.53 -8.82
CA ALA A 102 -18.44 -41.94 -9.44
C ALA A 102 -17.38 -41.66 -8.39
N ARG A 103 -16.13 -42.02 -8.68
CA ARG A 103 -15.00 -41.81 -7.77
C ARG A 103 -13.79 -41.30 -8.52
N TYR A 104 -13.22 -40.21 -8.03
CA TYR A 104 -11.95 -39.66 -8.51
C TYR A 104 -11.08 -39.23 -7.33
N ARG A 105 -9.92 -39.85 -7.15
CA ARG A 105 -8.98 -39.57 -6.04
C ARG A 105 -7.58 -39.46 -6.61
N ARG A 106 -7.19 -38.27 -7.09
CA ARG A 106 -5.84 -37.99 -7.62
C ARG A 106 -5.51 -36.51 -7.51
N LYS A 107 -4.22 -36.16 -7.43
CA LYS A 107 -3.72 -34.77 -7.43
C LYS A 107 -4.53 -33.81 -6.54
N GLY A 108 -4.89 -34.27 -5.34
CA GLY A 108 -5.66 -33.43 -4.38
C GLY A 108 -7.16 -33.35 -4.67
N TYR A 109 -7.68 -34.02 -5.72
CA TYR A 109 -9.13 -34.25 -5.85
C TYR A 109 -9.53 -35.47 -5.03
N ASN A 110 -10.57 -35.30 -4.23
CA ASN A 110 -11.23 -36.40 -3.51
C ASN A 110 -12.73 -36.28 -3.74
N ILE A 111 -13.19 -36.83 -4.87
CA ILE A 111 -14.58 -36.79 -5.27
C ILE A 111 -15.14 -38.21 -5.23
N GLU A 112 -16.19 -38.40 -4.45
CA GLU A 112 -16.96 -39.63 -4.39
C GLU A 112 -18.44 -39.24 -4.27
N VAL A 113 -19.24 -39.67 -5.24
CA VAL A 113 -20.67 -39.37 -5.30
C VAL A 113 -21.46 -40.61 -5.71
N CYS A 114 -22.69 -40.73 -5.22
CA CYS A 114 -23.62 -41.74 -5.66
C CYS A 114 -25.03 -41.17 -5.83
N ALA A 115 -25.82 -41.77 -6.74
CA ALA A 115 -27.22 -41.47 -6.92
C ALA A 115 -27.96 -42.61 -7.64
N LYS A 116 -29.31 -42.63 -7.50
CA LYS A 116 -30.15 -43.64 -8.13
C LYS A 116 -30.24 -43.47 -9.66
N SER A 117 -30.03 -42.28 -10.21
CA SER A 117 -29.94 -42.04 -11.65
C SER A 117 -28.55 -41.60 -12.05
N PHE A 118 -28.14 -41.93 -13.29
CA PHE A 118 -26.84 -41.52 -13.84
C PHE A 118 -26.73 -40.00 -13.98
N GLU A 119 -27.83 -39.36 -14.42
CA GLU A 119 -27.90 -37.91 -14.56
C GLU A 119 -27.69 -37.19 -13.21
N LEU A 120 -28.39 -37.63 -12.17
CA LEU A 120 -28.25 -37.05 -10.83
C LEU A 120 -26.82 -37.28 -10.27
N MET A 121 -26.21 -38.42 -10.54
CA MET A 121 -24.83 -38.69 -10.14
C MET A 121 -23.85 -37.75 -10.86
N LYS A 122 -24.02 -37.54 -12.18
CA LYS A 122 -23.21 -36.58 -12.97
C LYS A 122 -23.31 -35.17 -12.40
N ASN A 123 -24.50 -34.69 -12.13
CA ASN A 123 -24.70 -33.34 -11.59
C ASN A 123 -24.02 -33.19 -10.23
N LYS A 124 -24.20 -34.13 -9.30
CA LYS A 124 -23.48 -34.12 -8.01
C LYS A 124 -21.97 -34.13 -8.18
N PHE A 125 -21.47 -34.86 -9.17
CA PHE A 125 -20.03 -34.90 -9.44
C PHE A 125 -19.50 -33.56 -9.96
N ILE A 126 -20.22 -32.92 -10.88
CA ILE A 126 -19.88 -31.58 -11.41
C ILE A 126 -19.86 -30.55 -10.29
N ASP A 127 -20.90 -30.54 -9.45
CA ASP A 127 -21.00 -29.60 -8.33
C ASP A 127 -19.80 -29.74 -7.37
N ARG A 128 -19.44 -31.00 -7.07
CA ARG A 128 -18.29 -31.29 -6.21
C ARG A 128 -16.96 -30.91 -6.86
N LEU A 129 -16.81 -31.15 -8.17
CA LEU A 129 -15.63 -30.75 -8.94
C LEU A 129 -15.49 -29.22 -8.97
N ASN A 130 -16.57 -28.52 -9.35
CA ASN A 130 -16.59 -27.06 -9.39
C ASN A 130 -16.29 -26.43 -8.03
N LYS A 131 -16.80 -27.04 -6.93
CA LYS A 131 -16.50 -26.59 -5.58
C LYS A 131 -15.00 -26.71 -5.28
N ILE A 132 -14.38 -27.83 -5.60
CA ILE A 132 -12.94 -28.04 -5.39
C ILE A 132 -12.11 -27.10 -6.27
N GLU A 133 -12.50 -26.88 -7.51
CA GLU A 133 -11.81 -25.96 -8.41
C GLU A 133 -11.92 -24.52 -7.95
N ARG A 134 -13.10 -24.07 -7.47
CA ARG A 134 -13.29 -22.76 -6.85
C ARG A 134 -12.42 -22.61 -5.60
N GLU A 135 -12.41 -23.60 -4.71
CA GLU A 135 -11.57 -23.58 -3.50
C GLU A 135 -10.07 -23.52 -3.86
N ARG A 136 -9.65 -24.20 -4.91
CA ARG A 136 -8.26 -24.14 -5.42
C ARG A 136 -7.92 -22.78 -6.02
N ALA A 137 -8.80 -22.20 -6.82
CA ALA A 137 -8.63 -20.86 -7.38
C ALA A 137 -8.55 -19.80 -6.28
N LEU A 138 -9.39 -19.90 -5.24
CA LEU A 138 -9.36 -19.02 -4.07
C LEU A 138 -8.10 -19.20 -3.21
N ASN A 139 -7.40 -20.32 -3.32
CA ASN A 139 -6.18 -20.63 -2.59
C ASN A 139 -4.90 -20.44 -3.43
N GLN A 140 -5.02 -19.97 -4.68
CA GLN A 140 -3.89 -19.52 -5.48
C GLN A 140 -3.51 -18.10 -5.06
N PHE A 141 -2.41 -17.98 -4.33
CA PHE A 141 -1.88 -16.70 -3.89
C PHE A 141 -0.66 -16.35 -4.74
N PRO A 142 -0.50 -15.08 -5.15
CA PRO A 142 0.72 -14.62 -5.80
C PRO A 142 1.89 -14.72 -4.83
N THR A 143 3.10 -14.66 -5.38
CA THR A 143 4.29 -14.48 -4.55
C THR A 143 4.28 -13.11 -3.89
N PHE A 144 5.00 -12.97 -2.80
CA PHE A 144 5.18 -11.68 -2.12
C PHE A 144 5.74 -10.63 -3.08
N GLY A 145 6.71 -11.01 -3.92
CA GLY A 145 7.33 -10.11 -4.89
C GLY A 145 6.36 -9.63 -5.97
N GLU A 146 5.53 -10.51 -6.52
CA GLU A 146 4.49 -10.14 -7.50
C GLU A 146 3.50 -9.15 -6.88
N PHE A 147 2.92 -9.47 -5.73
CA PHE A 147 1.96 -8.60 -5.06
C PHE A 147 2.58 -7.26 -4.62
N LEU A 148 3.83 -7.29 -4.14
CA LEU A 148 4.57 -6.09 -3.76
C LEU A 148 4.76 -5.13 -4.93
N ASN A 149 5.08 -5.64 -6.13
CA ASN A 149 5.25 -4.83 -7.34
C ASN A 149 3.93 -4.12 -7.73
N ASP A 150 2.81 -4.85 -7.67
CA ASP A 150 1.49 -4.28 -7.94
C ASP A 150 1.14 -3.20 -6.90
N TRP A 151 1.38 -3.48 -5.61
CA TRP A 151 1.17 -2.54 -4.53
C TRP A 151 2.05 -1.29 -4.68
N LEU A 152 3.32 -1.44 -5.03
CA LEU A 152 4.24 -0.32 -5.28
C LEU A 152 3.79 0.52 -6.48
N THR A 153 3.23 -0.09 -7.52
CA THR A 153 2.68 0.62 -8.69
C THR A 153 1.53 1.56 -8.28
N VAL A 154 0.65 1.11 -7.40
CA VAL A 154 -0.40 1.96 -6.81
C VAL A 154 0.20 3.05 -5.92
N LYS A 155 1.17 2.71 -5.07
CA LYS A 155 1.83 3.68 -4.17
C LYS A 155 2.57 4.78 -4.94
N LYS A 156 3.16 4.49 -6.07
CA LYS A 156 3.81 5.50 -6.94
C LYS A 156 2.88 6.66 -7.31
N ARG A 157 1.58 6.38 -7.44
CA ARG A 157 0.56 7.40 -7.78
C ARG A 157 0.01 8.13 -6.56
N THR A 158 0.15 7.56 -5.35
CA THR A 158 -0.55 8.04 -4.14
C THR A 158 0.38 8.64 -3.09
N VAL A 159 1.70 8.51 -3.25
CA VAL A 159 2.67 9.08 -2.32
C VAL A 159 3.68 9.97 -3.05
N LYS A 160 4.38 10.82 -2.31
CA LYS A 160 5.48 11.63 -2.87
C LYS A 160 6.61 10.74 -3.39
N GLU A 161 7.29 11.21 -4.43
CA GLU A 161 8.43 10.54 -5.04
C GLU A 161 9.52 10.13 -4.02
N SER A 162 9.82 10.99 -3.04
CA SER A 162 10.79 10.70 -1.98
C SER A 162 10.34 9.55 -1.06
N THR A 163 9.03 9.47 -0.76
CA THR A 163 8.43 8.38 0.01
C THR A 163 8.45 7.09 -0.80
N TYR A 164 8.08 7.17 -2.08
CA TYR A 164 8.12 6.05 -3.00
C TYR A 164 9.54 5.44 -3.08
N LYS A 165 10.57 6.29 -3.32
CA LYS A 165 11.98 5.84 -3.32
C LYS A 165 12.39 5.17 -2.01
N SER A 166 11.90 5.68 -0.88
CA SER A 166 12.17 5.05 0.43
C SER A 166 11.50 3.67 0.56
N TYR A 167 10.29 3.50 -0.01
CA TYR A 167 9.61 2.20 -0.04
C TYR A 167 10.36 1.22 -0.94
N VAL A 168 10.71 1.64 -2.17
CA VAL A 168 11.46 0.81 -3.11
C VAL A 168 12.76 0.33 -2.48
N GLY A 169 13.59 1.23 -1.92
CA GLY A 169 14.83 0.84 -1.29
C GLY A 169 14.65 -0.11 -0.10
N LEU A 170 13.60 0.10 0.74
CA LEU A 170 13.30 -0.83 1.82
C LEU A 170 12.94 -2.23 1.29
N CYS A 171 12.14 -2.27 0.22
CA CYS A 171 11.70 -3.51 -0.40
C CYS A 171 12.86 -4.27 -1.05
N GLU A 172 13.65 -3.60 -1.89
CA GLU A 172 14.74 -4.21 -2.65
C GLU A 172 15.85 -4.76 -1.76
N TYR A 173 16.24 -3.99 -0.74
CA TYR A 173 17.38 -4.36 0.11
C TYR A 173 17.03 -5.22 1.32
N ASN A 174 15.75 -5.31 1.71
CA ASN A 174 15.39 -6.02 2.94
C ASN A 174 14.25 -7.04 2.75
N LEU A 175 13.19 -6.73 2.00
CA LEU A 175 12.01 -7.60 1.94
C LEU A 175 12.07 -8.62 0.80
N LEU A 176 12.40 -8.21 -0.42
CA LEU A 176 12.47 -9.10 -1.57
C LEU A 176 13.49 -10.23 -1.41
N PRO A 177 14.71 -9.99 -0.87
CA PRO A 177 15.67 -11.08 -0.65
C PRO A 177 15.17 -12.15 0.32
N ARG A 178 14.25 -11.81 1.23
CA ARG A 178 13.75 -12.71 2.27
C ARG A 178 12.44 -13.38 1.92
N PHE A 179 11.52 -12.65 1.26
CA PHE A 179 10.15 -13.07 1.06
C PHE A 179 9.73 -13.13 -0.41
N GLY A 180 10.51 -12.58 -1.35
CA GLY A 180 10.11 -12.34 -2.73
C GLY A 180 9.46 -13.55 -3.42
N ASP A 181 10.07 -14.71 -3.33
CA ASP A 181 9.63 -15.94 -4.00
C ASP A 181 8.57 -16.73 -3.19
N LYS A 182 8.26 -16.32 -1.96
CA LYS A 182 7.29 -17.03 -1.13
C LYS A 182 5.87 -16.63 -1.51
N PRO A 183 4.93 -17.57 -1.73
CA PRO A 183 3.51 -17.27 -1.81
C PRO A 183 3.03 -16.52 -0.55
N LEU A 184 2.11 -15.56 -0.71
CA LEU A 184 1.64 -14.73 0.42
C LEU A 184 1.14 -15.56 1.61
N ASN A 185 0.44 -16.65 1.36
CA ASN A 185 -0.09 -17.55 2.39
C ASN A 185 0.96 -18.47 3.04
N ALA A 186 2.15 -18.57 2.46
CA ALA A 186 3.26 -19.35 3.00
C ALA A 186 4.14 -18.52 3.96
N ILE A 187 3.94 -17.20 4.02
CA ILE A 187 4.66 -16.34 4.96
C ILE A 187 3.98 -16.44 6.31
N THR A 188 4.70 -16.94 7.30
CA THR A 188 4.19 -17.12 8.65
C THR A 188 4.56 -15.96 9.57
N ARG A 189 3.83 -15.82 10.70
CA ARG A 189 4.21 -14.87 11.75
C ARG A 189 5.64 -15.10 12.24
N LYS A 190 6.09 -16.36 12.29
CA LYS A 190 7.44 -16.70 12.72
C LYS A 190 8.47 -16.17 11.73
N ASP A 191 8.25 -16.35 10.41
CA ASP A 191 9.17 -15.82 9.39
C ASP A 191 9.37 -14.31 9.53
N VAL A 192 8.27 -13.57 9.79
CA VAL A 192 8.32 -12.12 9.99
C VAL A 192 9.03 -11.76 11.29
N GLN A 193 8.77 -12.50 12.37
CA GLN A 193 9.41 -12.25 13.65
C GLN A 193 10.92 -12.52 13.61
N ASP A 194 11.35 -13.62 12.97
CA ASP A 194 12.75 -13.97 12.79
C ASP A 194 13.46 -12.86 11.96
N PHE A 195 12.83 -12.39 10.88
CA PHE A 195 13.35 -11.27 10.08
C PHE A 195 13.49 -9.97 10.90
N VAL A 196 12.53 -9.67 11.76
CA VAL A 196 12.59 -8.50 12.65
C VAL A 196 13.77 -8.62 13.61
N PHE A 197 14.00 -9.79 14.18
CA PHE A 197 15.12 -10.03 15.08
C PHE A 197 16.46 -9.93 14.33
N GLU A 198 16.59 -10.51 13.14
CA GLU A 198 17.80 -10.36 12.29
C GLU A 198 18.16 -8.88 12.06
N LEU A 199 17.17 -8.03 11.76
CA LEU A 199 17.39 -6.59 11.60
C LEU A 199 17.77 -5.91 12.91
N THR A 200 17.16 -6.30 14.01
CA THR A 200 17.41 -5.73 15.34
C THR A 200 18.80 -6.08 15.82
N ASP A 201 19.21 -7.33 15.67
CA ASP A 201 20.56 -7.83 16.05
C ASP A 201 21.65 -7.15 15.22
N ALA A 202 21.34 -6.80 13.95
CA ALA A 202 22.20 -5.98 13.11
C ALA A 202 22.18 -4.48 13.45
N GLY A 203 21.52 -4.05 14.54
CA GLY A 203 21.40 -2.64 14.95
C GLY A 203 20.46 -1.81 14.07
N LYS A 204 19.69 -2.43 13.18
CA LYS A 204 18.79 -1.76 12.21
C LYS A 204 17.35 -1.62 12.73
N ASN A 205 17.17 -1.27 14.01
CA ASN A 205 15.85 -1.18 14.66
C ASN A 205 14.85 -0.31 13.88
N ARG A 206 15.28 0.88 13.42
CA ARG A 206 14.41 1.77 12.63
C ARG A 206 13.96 1.14 11.31
N THR A 207 14.83 0.34 10.68
CA THR A 207 14.51 -0.40 9.46
C THR A 207 13.48 -1.48 9.74
N ALA A 208 13.64 -2.23 10.85
CA ALA A 208 12.68 -3.24 11.29
C ALA A 208 11.28 -2.63 11.51
N HIS A 209 11.18 -1.50 12.22
CA HIS A 209 9.90 -0.80 12.42
C HIS A 209 9.25 -0.38 11.09
N LYS A 210 10.03 0.20 10.16
CA LYS A 210 9.52 0.59 8.84
C LYS A 210 9.08 -0.60 8.00
N ALA A 211 9.82 -1.70 8.06
CA ALA A 211 9.49 -2.93 7.34
C ALA A 211 8.15 -3.52 7.83
N VAL A 212 7.97 -3.60 9.15
CA VAL A 212 6.71 -4.06 9.74
C VAL A 212 5.53 -3.15 9.36
N GLN A 213 5.71 -1.82 9.39
CA GLN A 213 4.67 -0.87 8.97
C GLN A 213 4.29 -1.07 7.50
N LEU A 214 5.28 -1.21 6.61
CA LEU A 214 5.05 -1.41 5.18
C LEU A 214 4.37 -2.75 4.91
N MET A 215 4.89 -3.85 5.47
CA MET A 215 4.30 -5.18 5.34
C MET A 215 2.86 -5.21 5.88
N THR A 216 2.58 -4.56 7.02
CA THR A 216 1.22 -4.48 7.57
C THR A 216 0.29 -3.76 6.59
N ALA A 217 0.70 -2.62 6.03
CA ALA A 217 -0.10 -1.89 5.06
C ALA A 217 -0.34 -2.69 3.77
N MET A 218 0.64 -3.46 3.32
CA MET A 218 0.56 -4.32 2.14
C MET A 218 -0.37 -5.52 2.39
N PHE A 219 -0.19 -6.24 3.52
CA PHE A 219 -1.03 -7.39 3.86
C PHE A 219 -2.49 -7.02 4.13
N ASN A 220 -2.76 -5.81 4.64
CA ASN A 220 -4.14 -5.32 4.77
C ASN A 220 -4.84 -5.22 3.41
N VAL A 221 -4.15 -4.69 2.39
CA VAL A 221 -4.69 -4.67 1.00
C VAL A 221 -4.80 -6.09 0.45
N ALA A 222 -3.79 -6.93 0.66
CA ALA A 222 -3.82 -8.30 0.19
C ALA A 222 -4.99 -9.12 0.77
N MET A 223 -5.39 -8.87 2.01
CA MET A 223 -6.57 -9.54 2.60
C MET A 223 -7.90 -9.06 2.01
N GLU A 224 -7.98 -7.84 1.47
CA GLU A 224 -9.16 -7.36 0.73
C GLU A 224 -9.26 -8.06 -0.62
N ASP A 225 -8.13 -8.23 -1.33
CA ASP A 225 -8.08 -8.91 -2.62
C ASP A 225 -8.20 -10.44 -2.50
N TYR A 226 -7.73 -11.01 -1.39
CA TYR A 226 -7.70 -12.46 -1.11
C TYR A 226 -8.35 -12.76 0.25
N PRO A 227 -9.68 -12.93 0.31
CA PRO A 227 -10.41 -13.11 1.58
C PRO A 227 -9.98 -14.30 2.45
N ASN A 228 -9.35 -15.32 1.85
CA ASN A 228 -8.83 -16.50 2.56
C ASN A 228 -7.39 -16.30 3.08
N LEU A 229 -6.75 -15.18 2.78
CA LEU A 229 -5.41 -14.86 3.26
C LEU A 229 -5.47 -14.49 4.74
N ARG A 230 -4.58 -15.07 5.53
CA ARG A 230 -4.37 -14.67 6.93
C ARG A 230 -3.12 -13.81 7.04
N SER A 231 -3.23 -12.67 7.68
CA SER A 231 -2.09 -11.78 7.88
C SER A 231 -1.07 -12.39 8.82
N PRO A 232 0.21 -12.48 8.43
CA PRO A 232 1.30 -12.88 9.32
C PRO A 232 1.71 -11.75 10.28
N MET A 233 1.15 -10.54 10.12
CA MET A 233 1.56 -9.33 10.85
C MET A 233 0.96 -9.22 12.25
N THR A 234 0.20 -10.23 12.71
CA THR A 234 -0.47 -10.20 14.01
C THR A 234 0.55 -10.40 15.14
N LYS A 235 0.54 -9.49 16.12
CA LYS A 235 1.38 -9.58 17.35
C LYS A 235 2.88 -9.73 17.04
N ILE A 236 3.40 -9.01 16.07
CA ILE A 236 4.84 -8.91 15.84
C ILE A 236 5.44 -8.07 16.97
N VAL A 237 6.45 -8.63 17.61
CA VAL A 237 7.20 -7.96 18.69
C VAL A 237 8.31 -7.13 18.06
N LEU A 238 8.29 -5.83 18.35
CA LEU A 238 9.34 -4.89 17.95
C LEU A 238 10.13 -4.48 19.21
N THR A 239 11.44 -4.48 19.10
CA THR A 239 12.30 -3.97 20.14
C THR A 239 12.10 -2.46 20.27
N HIS A 240 12.01 -1.98 21.51
CA HIS A 240 11.95 -0.55 21.78
C HIS A 240 13.16 0.15 21.16
N TYR A 241 12.90 1.21 20.41
CA TYR A 241 13.93 2.01 19.74
C TYR A 241 13.72 3.48 20.05
N GLU A 242 14.67 4.06 20.74
CA GLU A 242 14.73 5.52 20.91
C GLU A 242 15.53 6.14 19.76
N ALA A 243 14.87 6.96 18.96
CA ALA A 243 15.57 7.77 17.97
C ALA A 243 16.45 8.80 18.70
N LYS A 244 17.72 8.88 18.32
CA LYS A 244 18.59 9.98 18.80
C LYS A 244 17.91 11.31 18.44
N LYS A 245 17.53 12.07 19.44
CA LYS A 245 17.01 13.44 19.26
C LYS A 245 18.20 14.33 18.94
N GLY A 246 18.07 15.14 17.89
CA GLY A 246 19.02 16.21 17.64
C GLY A 246 18.92 17.27 18.75
N SER A 247 19.98 18.04 18.95
CA SER A 247 20.04 19.17 19.90
C SER A 247 20.49 20.44 19.18
N ALA A 248 20.18 21.60 19.76
CA ALA A 248 20.76 22.86 19.31
C ALA A 248 22.29 22.86 19.50
N LEU A 249 23.00 23.56 18.64
CA LEU A 249 24.41 23.82 18.81
C LEU A 249 24.57 24.72 20.09
N SER A 250 25.65 24.49 20.84
CA SER A 250 26.09 25.44 21.86
C SER A 250 26.57 26.73 21.18
N LYS A 251 26.63 27.83 21.92
CA LYS A 251 27.17 29.11 21.41
C LYS A 251 28.63 28.96 20.93
N ALA A 252 29.40 28.13 21.60
CA ALA A 252 30.80 27.83 21.22
C ALA A 252 30.86 27.11 19.88
N GLU A 253 30.07 26.06 19.69
CA GLU A 253 29.97 25.34 18.40
C GLU A 253 29.46 26.24 17.27
N GLU A 254 28.49 27.11 17.58
CA GLU A 254 27.95 28.07 16.59
C GLU A 254 29.04 29.05 16.16
N ARG A 255 29.82 29.59 17.08
CA ARG A 255 30.98 30.45 16.80
C ARG A 255 32.02 29.72 15.92
N GLU A 256 32.45 28.55 16.36
CA GLU A 256 33.42 27.71 15.63
C GLU A 256 32.95 27.44 14.18
N LEU A 257 31.67 27.13 13.98
CA LEU A 257 31.08 26.89 12.67
C LEU A 257 31.13 28.14 11.77
N ILE A 258 30.80 29.31 12.34
CA ILE A 258 30.85 30.58 11.61
C ILE A 258 32.27 30.94 11.22
N ASP A 259 33.22 30.78 12.15
CA ASP A 259 34.62 31.08 11.89
C ASP A 259 35.21 30.13 10.84
N TYR A 260 34.84 28.87 10.86
CA TYR A 260 35.17 27.94 9.79
C TYR A 260 34.59 28.37 8.45
N CYS A 261 33.33 28.79 8.38
CA CYS A 261 32.67 29.27 7.17
C CYS A 261 33.38 30.53 6.64
N LYS A 262 33.79 31.47 7.52
CA LYS A 262 34.54 32.66 7.16
C LYS A 262 35.91 32.34 6.60
N ALA A 263 36.60 31.38 7.17
CA ALA A 263 37.90 30.92 6.71
C ALA A 263 37.86 30.15 5.37
N ASN A 264 36.69 29.62 5.01
CA ASN A 264 36.49 28.82 3.82
C ASN A 264 35.33 29.34 2.92
N PRO A 265 35.34 30.58 2.47
CA PRO A 265 34.20 31.22 1.81
C PRO A 265 33.82 30.57 0.48
N ASN A 266 34.77 29.96 -0.22
CA ASN A 266 34.56 29.35 -1.55
C ASN A 266 33.91 27.96 -1.49
N TYR A 267 33.68 27.38 -0.32
CA TYR A 267 33.04 26.09 -0.23
C TYR A 267 31.51 26.24 -0.20
N GLN A 268 30.87 25.82 -1.30
CA GLN A 268 29.43 26.02 -1.54
C GLN A 268 28.52 25.62 -0.35
N GLY A 269 28.87 24.55 0.38
CA GLY A 269 28.12 24.09 1.54
C GLY A 269 28.09 25.08 2.70
N ASN A 270 29.12 25.96 2.84
CA ASN A 270 29.26 26.88 3.97
C ASN A 270 28.22 27.99 3.93
N ALA A 271 27.98 28.60 2.78
CA ALA A 271 26.92 29.61 2.63
C ALA A 271 25.53 29.00 2.93
N ALA A 272 25.29 27.78 2.47
CA ALA A 272 24.03 27.06 2.75
C ALA A 272 23.86 26.78 4.26
N ILE A 273 24.94 26.42 4.98
CA ILE A 273 24.92 26.23 6.44
C ILE A 273 24.50 27.51 7.14
N LEU A 274 25.07 28.67 6.79
CA LEU A 274 24.74 29.96 7.40
C LEU A 274 23.28 30.33 7.22
N VAL A 275 22.73 30.10 6.01
CA VAL A 275 21.29 30.29 5.75
C VAL A 275 20.45 29.38 6.63
N LEU A 276 20.76 28.08 6.68
CA LEU A 276 19.99 27.12 7.49
C LEU A 276 20.05 27.45 8.98
N LEU A 277 21.20 27.86 9.47
CA LEU A 277 21.43 28.19 10.89
C LEU A 277 20.54 29.37 11.33
N TYR A 278 20.41 30.40 10.50
CA TYR A 278 19.71 31.64 10.87
C TYR A 278 18.30 31.79 10.30
N THR A 279 17.82 30.81 9.53
CA THR A 279 16.44 30.81 9.04
C THR A 279 15.62 29.65 9.58
N GLY A 280 16.28 28.61 10.11
CA GLY A 280 15.62 27.38 10.50
C GLY A 280 14.95 26.60 9.36
N MET A 281 15.27 26.89 8.10
CA MET A 281 14.77 26.19 6.93
C MET A 281 15.18 24.71 6.92
N ARG A 282 14.41 23.87 6.26
CA ARG A 282 14.86 22.51 5.93
C ARG A 282 15.82 22.56 4.74
N VAL A 283 16.82 21.70 4.74
CA VAL A 283 17.81 21.64 3.65
C VAL A 283 17.19 21.47 2.25
N GLY A 284 16.02 20.86 2.16
CA GLY A 284 15.30 20.72 0.89
C GLY A 284 14.59 21.97 0.41
N GLU A 285 14.44 22.97 1.28
CA GLU A 285 13.75 24.22 0.99
C GLU A 285 14.70 25.27 0.37
N LEU A 286 16.02 25.03 0.47
CA LEU A 286 17.04 25.92 -0.11
C LEU A 286 16.86 26.13 -1.63
N ALA A 287 16.50 25.08 -2.37
CA ALA A 287 16.35 25.13 -3.83
C ALA A 287 15.26 26.10 -4.30
N SER A 288 14.25 26.38 -3.46
CA SER A 288 13.14 27.29 -3.78
C SER A 288 13.26 28.66 -3.13
N MET A 289 14.35 28.90 -2.39
CA MET A 289 14.47 30.14 -1.64
C MET A 289 14.72 31.35 -2.54
N ARG A 290 14.21 32.50 -2.10
CA ARG A 290 14.50 33.80 -2.69
C ARG A 290 14.47 34.86 -1.60
N GLN A 291 15.26 35.90 -1.76
CA GLN A 291 15.22 37.08 -0.91
C GLN A 291 14.44 38.22 -1.62
N GLU A 292 13.50 38.82 -0.92
CA GLU A 292 12.77 40.00 -1.35
C GLU A 292 12.62 40.93 -0.14
N GLY A 293 13.25 42.12 -0.23
CA GLY A 293 13.27 43.07 0.90
C GLY A 293 13.88 42.46 2.18
N GLU A 294 13.19 42.60 3.28
CA GLU A 294 13.58 42.10 4.62
C GLU A 294 13.20 40.63 4.86
N TYR A 295 12.88 39.89 3.78
CA TYR A 295 12.37 38.51 3.93
C TYR A 295 13.10 37.52 3.03
N ILE A 296 13.17 36.29 3.52
CA ILE A 296 13.48 35.09 2.73
C ILE A 296 12.19 34.29 2.55
N TYR A 297 11.86 33.99 1.31
CA TYR A 297 10.74 33.14 0.95
C TYR A 297 11.24 31.75 0.58
N CYS A 298 10.50 30.72 0.95
CA CYS A 298 10.79 29.34 0.52
C CYS A 298 9.51 28.51 0.44
N GLU A 299 9.52 27.52 -0.44
CA GLU A 299 8.45 26.54 -0.53
C GLU A 299 8.61 25.46 0.56
N SER A 300 7.53 25.18 1.31
CA SER A 300 7.55 24.14 2.32
C SER A 300 7.76 22.74 1.73
N GLU A 301 8.76 22.03 2.20
CA GLU A 301 9.08 20.67 1.72
C GLU A 301 8.00 19.64 2.14
N LYS A 302 7.40 19.79 3.33
CA LYS A 302 6.40 18.86 3.88
C LYS A 302 4.97 19.27 3.55
N ILE A 303 4.54 19.06 2.31
CA ILE A 303 3.15 19.24 1.90
C ILE A 303 2.60 17.88 1.46
N ARG A 304 1.36 17.56 1.84
CA ARG A 304 0.70 16.33 1.37
C ARG A 304 0.44 16.40 -0.13
N LEU A 305 0.56 15.26 -0.81
CA LEU A 305 0.25 15.17 -2.23
C LEU A 305 -1.18 15.72 -2.51
N GLY A 306 -1.30 16.54 -3.56
CA GLY A 306 -2.59 17.15 -3.94
C GLY A 306 -2.97 18.44 -3.18
N ARG A 307 -2.18 18.91 -2.19
CA ARG A 307 -2.38 20.21 -1.57
C ARG A 307 -1.58 21.31 -2.26
N LYS A 308 -2.09 22.54 -2.21
CA LYS A 308 -1.37 23.74 -2.72
C LYS A 308 -0.03 23.89 -2.00
N GLN A 309 0.98 24.32 -2.77
CA GLN A 309 2.28 24.68 -2.24
C GLN A 309 2.13 25.84 -1.23
N VAL A 310 2.74 25.68 -0.06
CA VAL A 310 2.76 26.73 0.97
C VAL A 310 4.10 27.46 0.88
N ILE A 311 4.06 28.74 0.59
CA ILE A 311 5.22 29.63 0.63
C ILE A 311 5.34 30.13 2.04
N ARG A 312 6.51 29.95 2.65
CA ARG A 312 6.86 30.52 3.96
C ARG A 312 7.65 31.79 3.76
N GLN A 313 7.36 32.75 4.60
CA GLN A 313 8.03 34.03 4.68
C GLN A 313 8.80 34.09 6.01
N ILE A 314 10.11 34.25 5.95
CA ILE A 314 11.00 34.25 7.10
C ILE A 314 11.70 35.62 7.09
N PRO A 315 11.47 36.48 8.09
CA PRO A 315 12.14 37.78 8.13
C PRO A 315 13.63 37.62 8.43
N ILE A 316 14.43 38.56 7.93
CA ILE A 316 15.89 38.56 8.08
C ILE A 316 16.24 39.09 9.47
N SER A 317 16.73 38.22 10.33
CA SER A 317 17.17 38.58 11.66
C SER A 317 18.48 39.38 11.66
N PRO A 318 18.78 40.16 12.76
CA PRO A 318 20.08 40.80 12.93
C PRO A 318 21.26 39.83 12.77
N MET A 319 21.11 38.59 13.30
CA MET A 319 22.15 37.55 13.17
C MET A 319 22.37 37.14 11.75
N LEU A 320 21.29 36.97 10.95
CA LEU A 320 21.40 36.67 9.53
C LEU A 320 22.03 37.83 8.75
N LYS A 321 21.66 39.10 9.05
CA LYS A 321 22.26 40.30 8.41
C LYS A 321 23.77 40.32 8.57
N ARG A 322 24.34 39.91 9.71
CA ARG A 322 25.79 39.81 9.93
C ARG A 322 26.53 38.89 8.96
N VAL A 323 25.88 37.86 8.47
CA VAL A 323 26.47 36.84 7.57
C VAL A 323 26.02 36.97 6.10
N LEU A 324 25.02 37.82 5.81
CA LEU A 324 24.54 38.04 4.45
C LEU A 324 25.65 38.35 3.41
N PRO A 325 26.68 39.15 3.74
CA PRO A 325 27.77 39.45 2.76
C PRO A 325 28.55 38.19 2.35
N MET A 326 28.42 37.07 3.06
CA MET A 326 29.10 35.81 2.76
C MET A 326 28.20 34.84 1.98
N ILE A 327 26.96 35.26 1.66
CA ILE A 327 25.93 34.36 1.11
C ILE A 327 25.65 34.76 -0.33
N ASP A 328 26.07 33.93 -1.27
CA ASP A 328 25.57 33.95 -2.65
C ASP A 328 24.32 33.07 -2.73
N PHE A 329 23.15 33.67 -2.90
CA PHE A 329 21.88 32.98 -2.93
C PHE A 329 21.74 32.01 -4.10
N ASP A 330 22.34 32.30 -5.27
CA ASP A 330 22.26 31.40 -6.42
C ASP A 330 23.12 30.16 -6.22
N VAL A 331 24.28 30.32 -5.60
CA VAL A 331 25.12 29.20 -5.17
C VAL A 331 24.40 28.35 -4.14
N VAL A 332 23.73 28.98 -3.16
CA VAL A 332 22.99 28.24 -2.13
C VAL A 332 21.82 27.44 -2.70
N LYS A 333 21.04 28.03 -3.63
CA LYS A 333 19.95 27.34 -4.34
C LYS A 333 20.45 26.10 -5.09
N ALA A 334 21.60 26.20 -5.73
CA ALA A 334 22.21 25.11 -6.50
C ALA A 334 22.86 24.04 -5.62
N THR A 335 23.05 24.32 -4.32
CA THR A 335 23.79 23.42 -3.40
C THR A 335 23.00 22.17 -3.08
N LYS A 336 23.59 20.99 -3.34
CA LYS A 336 22.98 19.70 -3.04
C LYS A 336 22.94 19.43 -1.55
N LYS A 337 21.92 18.71 -1.08
CA LYS A 337 21.80 18.26 0.33
C LYS A 337 23.03 17.51 0.84
N SER A 338 23.68 16.70 -0.03
CA SER A 338 24.92 16.01 0.30
C SER A 338 26.07 16.97 0.57
N THR A 339 26.23 18.02 -0.24
CA THR A 339 27.27 19.04 -0.08
C THR A 339 27.15 19.77 1.26
N VAL A 340 25.92 20.12 1.68
CA VAL A 340 25.66 20.75 2.98
C VAL A 340 26.03 19.79 4.14
N ARG A 341 25.65 18.51 4.01
CA ARG A 341 26.01 17.49 5.00
C ARG A 341 27.52 17.33 5.08
N ASP A 342 28.19 17.24 3.96
CA ASP A 342 29.64 17.00 3.89
C ASP A 342 30.42 18.21 4.42
N ALA A 343 29.90 19.44 4.22
CA ALA A 343 30.43 20.66 4.83
C ALA A 343 30.33 20.61 6.37
N LEU A 344 29.15 20.29 6.90
CA LEU A 344 28.96 20.14 8.35
C LEU A 344 29.88 19.08 8.96
N LYS A 345 30.00 17.91 8.29
CA LYS A 345 30.81 16.79 8.78
C LYS A 345 32.32 17.08 8.85
N ARG A 346 32.80 18.11 8.14
CA ARG A 346 34.19 18.58 8.26
C ARG A 346 34.46 19.27 9.59
N VAL A 347 33.46 19.95 10.15
CA VAL A 347 33.56 20.66 11.43
C VAL A 347 33.10 19.78 12.55
N PHE A 348 31.92 19.16 12.40
CA PHE A 348 31.26 18.36 13.42
C PHE A 348 30.79 17.00 12.86
N PRO A 349 31.64 15.95 12.92
CA PRO A 349 31.31 14.63 12.38
C PRO A 349 30.04 14.01 12.95
N GLU A 350 29.69 14.27 14.21
CA GLU A 350 28.54 13.69 14.90
C GLU A 350 27.23 14.49 14.73
N ARG A 351 27.33 15.75 14.25
CA ARG A 351 26.19 16.63 14.09
C ARG A 351 25.41 16.36 12.80
N HIS A 352 24.13 16.75 12.76
CA HIS A 352 23.24 16.58 11.61
C HIS A 352 22.69 17.93 11.13
N VAL A 353 22.54 18.08 9.80
CA VAL A 353 22.06 19.33 9.18
C VAL A 353 20.73 19.83 9.78
N HIS A 354 19.85 18.92 10.21
CA HIS A 354 18.58 19.32 10.83
C HIS A 354 18.75 20.01 12.21
N GLU A 355 19.92 19.90 12.83
CA GLU A 355 20.22 20.55 14.11
C GLU A 355 20.39 22.07 13.99
N PHE A 356 20.67 22.60 12.81
CA PHE A 356 20.58 24.04 12.56
C PHE A 356 19.20 24.60 12.83
N ARG A 357 18.16 23.84 12.48
CA ARG A 357 16.79 24.20 12.77
C ARG A 357 16.46 24.13 14.27
N TYR A 358 17.00 23.14 14.99
CA TYR A 358 16.90 23.11 16.44
C TYR A 358 17.60 24.34 17.06
N THR A 359 18.77 24.73 16.52
CA THR A 359 19.53 25.90 16.99
C THR A 359 18.72 27.17 16.74
N PHE A 360 18.19 27.40 15.54
CA PHE A 360 17.34 28.56 15.24
C PHE A 360 16.15 28.67 16.19
N ILE A 361 15.40 27.59 16.36
CA ILE A 361 14.21 27.57 17.25
C ILE A 361 14.61 27.86 18.71
N THR A 362 15.72 27.28 19.18
CA THR A 362 16.20 27.48 20.54
C THR A 362 16.64 28.92 20.75
N ARG A 363 17.48 29.46 19.84
CA ARG A 363 17.95 30.84 19.93
C ARG A 363 16.82 31.89 19.89
N ALA A 364 15.89 31.71 18.95
CA ALA A 364 14.73 32.58 18.83
C ALA A 364 13.90 32.58 20.15
N LYS A 365 13.69 31.41 20.77
CA LYS A 365 13.00 31.31 22.06
C LYS A 365 13.81 31.93 23.21
N GLU A 366 15.12 31.70 23.27
CA GLU A 366 16.02 32.31 24.27
C GLU A 366 16.03 33.84 24.18
N CYS A 367 15.89 34.39 22.96
CA CYS A 367 15.75 35.81 22.71
C CYS A 367 14.34 36.37 23.00
N GLY A 368 13.42 35.58 23.52
CA GLY A 368 12.07 36.01 23.89
C GLY A 368 11.13 36.24 22.69
N VAL A 369 11.39 35.63 21.54
CA VAL A 369 10.47 35.64 20.37
C VAL A 369 9.23 34.82 20.74
N ASN A 370 8.06 35.33 20.35
CA ASN A 370 6.80 34.61 20.56
C ASN A 370 6.90 33.18 19.97
N PRO A 371 6.67 32.12 20.78
CA PRO A 371 6.80 30.73 20.34
C PRO A 371 5.95 30.37 19.12
N GLU A 372 4.78 30.97 18.94
CA GLU A 372 3.93 30.74 17.76
C GLU A 372 4.54 31.32 16.49
N VAL A 373 5.16 32.49 16.58
CA VAL A 373 5.86 33.13 15.48
C VAL A 373 7.10 32.32 15.11
N VAL A 374 7.85 31.77 16.08
CA VAL A 374 8.98 30.87 15.82
C VAL A 374 8.50 29.61 15.08
N MET A 375 7.36 29.06 15.45
CA MET A 375 6.79 27.88 14.79
C MET A 375 6.28 28.21 13.39
N LEU A 376 5.71 29.41 13.18
CA LEU A 376 5.32 29.91 11.86
C LEU A 376 6.53 29.98 10.92
N TRP A 377 7.61 30.65 11.34
CA TRP A 377 8.84 30.77 10.54
C TRP A 377 9.50 29.40 10.30
N ALA A 378 9.52 28.56 11.30
CA ALA A 378 10.01 27.20 11.17
C ALA A 378 9.10 26.32 10.28
N GLY A 379 7.84 26.65 10.01
CA GLY A 379 6.89 25.84 9.23
C GLY A 379 6.61 24.50 9.90
N HIS A 380 6.37 24.52 11.19
CA HIS A 380 5.74 23.43 11.90
C HIS A 380 4.22 23.54 11.75
N GLU A 381 3.63 22.76 10.88
CA GLU A 381 2.20 22.46 11.00
C GLU A 381 2.04 21.75 12.35
N SER A 382 1.18 22.27 13.18
CA SER A 382 0.87 21.83 14.54
C SER A 382 1.00 20.32 14.76
N ASP A 383 2.18 19.86 15.20
CA ASP A 383 2.26 18.67 16.03
C ASP A 383 1.93 19.09 17.49
N SER A 384 1.14 18.27 18.11
CA SER A 384 0.37 18.37 19.32
C SER A 384 1.05 18.80 20.65
N ASP A 385 2.23 19.38 20.63
CA ASP A 385 2.97 19.70 21.86
C ASP A 385 2.81 21.14 22.37
N VAL A 386 2.17 22.02 21.58
CA VAL A 386 1.76 23.33 22.05
C VAL A 386 0.25 23.33 22.26
N LYS A 387 -0.21 23.50 23.46
CA LYS A 387 -1.62 23.48 23.92
C LYS A 387 -2.52 24.60 23.34
N THR A 388 -2.13 25.20 22.21
CA THR A 388 -2.99 26.14 21.46
C THR A 388 -3.93 25.36 20.57
N SER A 389 -5.23 25.61 20.70
CA SER A 389 -6.25 24.89 19.94
C SER A 389 -6.05 25.11 18.42
N LYS A 390 -6.35 24.09 17.60
CA LYS A 390 -6.33 24.23 16.13
C LYS A 390 -7.23 25.38 15.65
N VAL A 391 -8.20 25.78 16.45
CA VAL A 391 -9.16 26.83 16.19
C VAL A 391 -8.49 28.21 16.34
N ASP A 392 -7.70 28.46 17.39
CA ASP A 392 -7.04 29.76 17.62
C ASP A 392 -6.07 30.13 16.49
N ARG A 393 -5.36 29.15 15.90
CA ARG A 393 -4.42 29.40 14.80
C ARG A 393 -5.09 29.76 13.48
N GLY A 394 -6.36 29.39 13.28
CA GLY A 394 -7.14 29.76 12.11
C GLY A 394 -7.58 31.23 12.13
N TYR A 395 -7.56 31.87 13.29
CA TYR A 395 -8.02 33.24 13.50
C TYR A 395 -6.90 34.25 13.78
N THR A 396 -5.66 33.79 14.07
CA THR A 396 -4.55 34.69 14.38
C THR A 396 -3.76 35.00 13.12
N THR A 397 -3.81 36.26 12.71
CA THR A 397 -2.96 36.80 11.63
C THR A 397 -2.09 37.88 12.27
N TYR A 398 -0.79 37.70 12.26
CA TYR A 398 0.16 38.67 12.73
C TYR A 398 0.40 39.75 11.69
N SER A 399 0.45 41.03 12.13
CA SER A 399 0.84 42.12 11.24
C SER A 399 2.32 42.02 10.86
N GLU A 400 2.68 42.59 9.72
CA GLU A 400 4.07 42.64 9.27
C GLU A 400 4.96 43.36 10.27
N GLU A 401 4.50 44.48 10.81
CA GLU A 401 5.18 45.25 11.82
C GLU A 401 5.48 44.42 13.07
N TYR A 402 4.51 43.63 13.55
CA TYR A 402 4.69 42.73 14.68
C TYR A 402 5.76 41.66 14.37
N LEU A 403 5.70 41.03 13.19
CA LEU A 403 6.68 40.02 12.79
C LEU A 403 8.10 40.58 12.66
N LEU A 404 8.24 41.78 12.14
CA LEU A 404 9.53 42.49 12.08
C LEU A 404 10.01 42.88 13.49
N GLY A 405 9.12 43.29 14.37
CA GLY A 405 9.45 43.53 15.78
C GLY A 405 9.96 42.29 16.50
N GLU A 406 9.31 41.16 16.26
CA GLU A 406 9.71 39.85 16.81
C GLU A 406 11.06 39.37 16.28
N VAL A 407 11.37 39.52 14.99
CA VAL A 407 12.65 39.05 14.44
C VAL A 407 13.84 39.88 14.91
N HIS A 408 13.65 41.17 15.23
CA HIS A 408 14.71 42.00 15.75
C HIS A 408 15.20 41.55 17.12
N LYS A 409 14.39 40.79 17.89
CA LYS A 409 14.82 40.18 19.17
C LYS A 409 15.91 39.11 18.98
N ILE A 410 16.04 38.53 17.77
CA ILE A 410 17.04 37.50 17.49
C ILE A 410 18.40 38.17 17.30
N GLU A 411 18.93 38.66 18.39
CA GLU A 411 20.26 39.21 18.52
C GLU A 411 20.91 38.71 19.81
N TYR A 412 22.09 38.11 19.70
CA TYR A 412 22.83 37.56 20.83
C TYR A 412 24.33 37.51 20.55
N ASP A 413 25.10 37.43 21.62
CA ASP A 413 26.54 37.27 21.55
C ASP A 413 26.93 35.81 21.37
N LEU A 414 27.88 35.62 20.45
CA LEU A 414 28.50 34.34 20.16
C LEU A 414 29.88 34.26 20.74
#